data_2471529f3f83e94e2ec1f9e315bf347f
#
_entry.id   2471529f3f83e94e2ec1f9e315bf347f
#
_cell.length_a   1.000
_cell.length_b   1.000
_cell.length_c   1.000
_cell.angle_alpha   90.00
_cell.angle_beta   90.00
_cell.angle_gamma   90.00
#
_symmetry.space_group_name_H-M   'P 1'
#
loop_
_entity.id
_entity.type
_entity.pdbx_description
1 polymer ?
#
loop_
_entity_poly.entity_id
_entity_poly.type
_entity_poly.pdbx_seq_one_letter_code
_entity_poly.pdbx_strand_id
1 'polypeptide(L)'
;MNLKRVENYLGEEGILSTRLEGFEFRPQQVDMAAAVAEAFGNAKHLIVEAGTGTGKSLAYLIPAILWAVENNKKVVISTYTKTLQHQILNHDIPFLRDKLGIAFRYALCMGNENYLSLRRLKRSAQAGLFTKSDEENQWDGIFNWAEETETGFRSDLPFEVLPQVWEEVGRQKDLCLGKSCETHSSCFYFKARKKWFGAHLLIVNHHLFFANVANAGAVLPAFDAVVFDEAQNLEEAATQFLGLEISNSSLIYFLDRLHNPRTKRGLLTRIDHDSVPHLRKLVMAARQAADVFFTQLLEEYGKNDRVLRFYKPPVLDNGVYVPLEALREALKSLEGGLHSEEDRVDVSSAAERCFEFNNALSAILSQHMRGYVYWLEISPKKRFHRVVLRGVPIHVAEELHAQVFDKIDRIVMTSATLTTSKGFGFIKERIGYKPDKELSLEAPFDYPSQALLYVPDDLPEPGDEA
;
A
#
# COMPACT_ATOMS: atom_id res chain seq x y z
N MET A 1 23.30 -4.00 -21.63
CA MET A 1 24.21 -3.10 -20.90
C MET A 1 25.51 -3.85 -20.62
N ASN A 2 26.69 -3.22 -20.77
CA ASN A 2 27.99 -3.92 -20.68
C ASN A 2 28.50 -3.96 -19.23
N LEU A 3 29.00 -5.12 -18.78
CA LEU A 3 29.57 -5.36 -17.44
C LEU A 3 30.63 -4.31 -17.05
N LYS A 4 31.54 -4.00 -18.01
CA LYS A 4 32.57 -2.95 -17.84
C LYS A 4 32.02 -1.60 -17.36
N ARG A 5 30.75 -1.35 -17.62
CA ARG A 5 30.14 -0.08 -17.25
C ARG A 5 29.72 -0.05 -15.76
N VAL A 6 29.32 -1.19 -15.22
CA VAL A 6 29.04 -1.33 -13.77
C VAL A 6 30.34 -1.25 -12.99
N GLU A 7 31.37 -1.92 -13.46
CA GLU A 7 32.73 -1.87 -12.87
C GLU A 7 33.34 -0.45 -12.86
N ASN A 8 33.02 0.36 -13.88
CA ASN A 8 33.45 1.77 -13.91
C ASN A 8 32.85 2.61 -12.76
N TYR A 9 31.71 2.18 -12.20
CA TYR A 9 31.10 2.89 -11.06
C TYR A 9 31.44 2.24 -9.71
N LEU A 10 31.35 0.91 -9.60
CA LEU A 10 31.43 0.15 -8.35
C LEU A 10 32.74 -0.60 -8.17
N GLY A 11 33.56 -0.70 -9.21
CA GLY A 11 34.87 -1.39 -9.14
C GLY A 11 35.85 -0.74 -8.17
N GLU A 12 36.94 -1.43 -7.87
CA GLU A 12 37.96 -0.99 -6.94
C GLU A 12 38.55 0.38 -7.31
N GLU A 13 38.75 0.62 -8.61
CA GLU A 13 39.17 1.91 -9.19
C GLU A 13 38.00 2.68 -9.83
N GLY A 14 36.78 2.40 -9.41
CA GLY A 14 35.56 2.98 -9.99
C GLY A 14 35.31 4.43 -9.56
N ILE A 15 34.26 5.05 -10.15
CA ILE A 15 33.92 6.45 -9.86
C ILE A 15 33.57 6.62 -8.37
N LEU A 16 32.92 5.63 -7.74
CA LEU A 16 32.58 5.74 -6.32
C LEU A 16 33.77 5.64 -5.40
N SER A 17 34.76 4.78 -5.71
CA SER A 17 36.00 4.67 -4.91
C SER A 17 36.80 5.97 -4.92
N THR A 18 36.79 6.70 -6.03
CA THR A 18 37.53 7.97 -6.17
C THR A 18 36.78 9.17 -5.56
N ARG A 19 35.46 9.09 -5.34
CA ARG A 19 34.63 10.22 -4.92
C ARG A 19 33.96 10.06 -3.55
N LEU A 20 34.04 8.89 -2.94
CA LEU A 20 33.50 8.60 -1.63
C LEU A 20 34.61 8.35 -0.64
N GLU A 21 34.80 9.27 0.30
CA GLU A 21 35.73 9.08 1.41
C GLU A 21 35.27 7.89 2.28
N GLY A 22 36.18 6.96 2.58
CA GLY A 22 35.88 5.74 3.29
C GLY A 22 35.15 4.68 2.46
N PHE A 23 35.19 4.77 1.11
CA PHE A 23 34.66 3.70 0.26
C PHE A 23 35.40 2.39 0.52
N GLU A 24 34.61 1.36 0.81
CA GLU A 24 35.08 -0.01 0.95
C GLU A 24 34.61 -0.82 -0.25
N PHE A 25 35.59 -1.34 -1.01
CA PHE A 25 35.30 -2.19 -2.16
C PHE A 25 34.70 -3.53 -1.71
N ARG A 26 33.56 -3.89 -2.30
CA ARG A 26 32.81 -5.13 -2.02
C ARG A 26 32.56 -5.88 -3.32
N PRO A 27 33.29 -6.97 -3.59
CA PRO A 27 33.07 -7.78 -4.81
C PRO A 27 31.62 -8.20 -4.98
N GLN A 28 30.95 -8.58 -3.89
CA GLN A 28 29.53 -8.99 -3.89
C GLN A 28 28.60 -7.88 -4.43
N GLN A 29 28.93 -6.60 -4.15
CA GLN A 29 28.15 -5.48 -4.67
C GLN A 29 28.31 -5.36 -6.20
N VAL A 30 29.50 -5.57 -6.70
CA VAL A 30 29.80 -5.55 -8.15
C VAL A 30 29.10 -6.73 -8.84
N ASP A 31 29.19 -7.93 -8.27
CA ASP A 31 28.56 -9.14 -8.81
C ASP A 31 27.04 -8.99 -8.90
N MET A 32 26.41 -8.45 -7.84
CA MET A 32 24.98 -8.14 -7.85
C MET A 32 24.64 -7.13 -8.93
N ALA A 33 25.38 -6.03 -9.01
CA ALA A 33 25.09 -4.97 -9.98
C ALA A 33 25.30 -5.45 -11.43
N ALA A 34 26.28 -6.32 -11.66
CA ALA A 34 26.50 -6.98 -12.95
C ALA A 34 25.35 -7.90 -13.33
N ALA A 35 24.84 -8.70 -12.37
CA ALA A 35 23.69 -9.57 -12.60
C ALA A 35 22.40 -8.78 -12.90
N VAL A 36 22.18 -7.66 -12.20
CA VAL A 36 21.04 -6.75 -12.48
C VAL A 36 21.17 -6.13 -13.87
N ALA A 37 22.38 -5.67 -14.23
CA ALA A 37 22.66 -5.13 -15.57
C ALA A 37 22.40 -6.14 -16.68
N GLU A 38 22.79 -7.39 -16.47
CA GLU A 38 22.52 -8.50 -17.39
C GLU A 38 21.01 -8.75 -17.51
N ALA A 39 20.29 -8.82 -16.39
CA ALA A 39 18.86 -9.06 -16.39
C ALA A 39 18.10 -7.96 -17.16
N PHE A 40 18.42 -6.70 -16.95
CA PHE A 40 17.81 -5.60 -17.69
C PHE A 40 18.18 -5.57 -19.17
N GLY A 41 19.45 -5.86 -19.49
CA GLY A 41 19.91 -5.89 -20.88
C GLY A 41 19.27 -6.98 -21.73
N ASN A 42 19.02 -8.16 -21.14
CA ASN A 42 18.59 -9.37 -21.83
C ASN A 42 17.10 -9.70 -21.63
N ALA A 43 16.31 -8.80 -21.00
CA ALA A 43 14.90 -9.07 -20.69
C ALA A 43 14.73 -10.37 -19.90
N LYS A 44 15.37 -10.45 -18.72
CA LYS A 44 15.41 -11.65 -17.89
C LYS A 44 14.91 -11.37 -16.47
N HIS A 45 14.51 -12.44 -15.81
CA HIS A 45 14.16 -12.45 -14.39
C HIS A 45 15.35 -12.90 -13.54
N LEU A 46 15.62 -12.16 -12.49
CA LEU A 46 16.73 -12.40 -11.56
C LEU A 46 16.23 -12.43 -10.12
N ILE A 47 16.71 -13.39 -9.33
CA ILE A 47 16.57 -13.39 -7.89
C ILE A 47 17.96 -13.35 -7.23
N VAL A 48 18.13 -12.43 -6.28
CA VAL A 48 19.42 -12.24 -5.59
C VAL A 48 19.20 -12.19 -4.08
N GLU A 49 19.91 -13.06 -3.37
CA GLU A 49 20.14 -12.91 -1.94
C GLU A 49 21.50 -12.25 -1.73
N ALA A 50 21.49 -11.12 -1.02
CA ALA A 50 22.71 -10.43 -0.65
C ALA A 50 22.56 -9.94 0.81
N GLY A 51 23.43 -10.40 1.69
CA GLY A 51 23.39 -10.11 3.11
C GLY A 51 23.36 -8.61 3.43
N THR A 52 23.07 -8.28 4.69
CA THR A 52 23.16 -6.90 5.17
C THR A 52 24.59 -6.37 5.00
N GLY A 53 24.73 -5.08 4.72
CA GLY A 53 26.07 -4.49 4.49
C GLY A 53 26.64 -4.63 3.08
N THR A 54 26.08 -5.46 2.20
CA THR A 54 26.54 -5.62 0.81
C THR A 54 26.39 -4.33 -0.02
N GLY A 55 25.53 -3.39 0.39
CA GLY A 55 25.23 -2.20 -0.40
C GLY A 55 24.23 -2.46 -1.53
N LYS A 56 23.23 -3.33 -1.27
CA LYS A 56 22.18 -3.72 -2.22
C LYS A 56 21.55 -2.55 -2.99
N SER A 57 21.22 -1.46 -2.29
CA SER A 57 20.56 -0.31 -2.91
C SER A 57 21.38 0.25 -4.08
N LEU A 58 22.67 0.49 -3.89
CA LEU A 58 23.55 0.97 -4.95
C LEU A 58 23.70 -0.07 -6.07
N ALA A 59 23.78 -1.37 -5.70
CA ALA A 59 23.97 -2.46 -6.64
C ALA A 59 22.80 -2.62 -7.63
N TYR A 60 21.56 -2.29 -7.25
CA TYR A 60 20.45 -2.30 -8.20
C TYR A 60 20.12 -0.91 -8.76
N LEU A 61 20.30 0.19 -8.01
CA LEU A 61 19.99 1.54 -8.49
C LEU A 61 20.88 1.97 -9.64
N ILE A 62 22.19 1.72 -9.56
CA ILE A 62 23.13 2.12 -10.62
C ILE A 62 22.75 1.51 -11.97
N PRO A 63 22.65 0.17 -12.12
CA PRO A 63 22.23 -0.41 -13.39
C PRO A 63 20.81 0.01 -13.80
N ALA A 64 19.88 0.19 -12.86
CA ALA A 64 18.53 0.66 -13.16
C ALA A 64 18.53 2.06 -13.77
N ILE A 65 19.29 3.00 -13.19
CA ILE A 65 19.46 4.38 -13.70
C ILE A 65 20.08 4.36 -15.10
N LEU A 66 21.19 3.66 -15.26
CA LEU A 66 21.93 3.60 -16.53
C LEU A 66 21.04 3.03 -17.64
N TRP A 67 20.36 1.92 -17.35
CA TRP A 67 19.48 1.29 -18.32
C TRP A 67 18.26 2.16 -18.68
N ALA A 68 17.62 2.76 -17.67
CA ALA A 68 16.46 3.62 -17.87
C ALA A 68 16.77 4.86 -18.71
N VAL A 69 17.90 5.52 -18.45
CA VAL A 69 18.32 6.72 -19.20
C VAL A 69 18.71 6.37 -20.64
N GLU A 70 19.51 5.31 -20.83
CA GLU A 70 19.97 4.89 -22.17
C GLU A 70 18.83 4.51 -23.09
N ASN A 71 17.85 3.82 -22.57
CA ASN A 71 16.75 3.30 -23.36
C ASN A 71 15.51 4.21 -23.34
N ASN A 72 15.56 5.34 -22.62
CA ASN A 72 14.42 6.22 -22.35
C ASN A 72 13.20 5.43 -21.82
N LYS A 73 13.47 4.58 -20.84
CA LYS A 73 12.51 3.64 -20.23
C LYS A 73 12.24 4.00 -18.78
N LYS A 74 11.28 3.32 -18.15
CA LYS A 74 10.93 3.48 -16.75
C LYS A 74 11.19 2.22 -15.97
N VAL A 75 11.80 2.39 -14.81
CA VAL A 75 12.02 1.32 -13.83
C VAL A 75 11.26 1.65 -12.56
N VAL A 76 10.48 0.69 -12.07
CA VAL A 76 9.85 0.75 -10.75
C VAL A 76 10.83 0.16 -9.73
N ILE A 77 11.09 0.90 -8.66
CA ILE A 77 11.76 0.40 -7.46
C ILE A 77 10.71 0.24 -6.39
N SER A 78 10.36 -0.99 -6.09
CA SER A 78 9.34 -1.34 -5.11
C SER A 78 10.01 -1.83 -3.83
N THR A 79 9.72 -1.17 -2.70
CA THR A 79 10.23 -1.53 -1.36
C THR A 79 9.08 -1.89 -0.44
N TYR A 80 9.38 -2.50 0.72
CA TYR A 80 8.32 -2.90 1.64
C TYR A 80 7.79 -1.73 2.49
N THR A 81 8.68 -0.89 3.04
CA THR A 81 8.31 0.15 4.01
C THR A 81 8.47 1.57 3.48
N LYS A 82 7.72 2.52 4.07
CA LYS A 82 7.90 3.95 3.81
C LYS A 82 9.29 4.43 4.23
N THR A 83 9.86 3.87 5.29
CA THR A 83 11.21 4.21 5.77
C THR A 83 12.27 3.90 4.72
N LEU A 84 12.20 2.74 4.07
CA LEU A 84 13.12 2.38 2.97
C LEU A 84 12.92 3.29 1.76
N GLN A 85 11.68 3.67 1.42
CA GLN A 85 11.43 4.67 0.38
C GLN A 85 12.12 6.00 0.71
N HIS A 86 12.00 6.48 1.95
CA HIS A 86 12.65 7.71 2.40
C HIS A 86 14.18 7.61 2.38
N GLN A 87 14.75 6.45 2.72
CA GLN A 87 16.19 6.21 2.62
C GLN A 87 16.67 6.34 1.17
N ILE A 88 16.02 5.66 0.23
CA ILE A 88 16.37 5.76 -1.19
C ILE A 88 16.27 7.20 -1.69
N LEU A 89 15.21 7.91 -1.31
CA LEU A 89 14.94 9.27 -1.80
C LEU A 89 15.86 10.32 -1.19
N ASN A 90 16.15 10.23 0.10
CA ASN A 90 16.85 11.28 0.83
C ASN A 90 18.36 11.04 0.94
N HIS A 91 18.81 9.79 0.71
CA HIS A 91 20.21 9.41 0.81
C HIS A 91 20.75 8.84 -0.51
N ASP A 92 20.21 7.73 -0.99
CA ASP A 92 20.81 6.99 -2.10
C ASP A 92 20.71 7.76 -3.42
N ILE A 93 19.54 8.26 -3.78
CA ILE A 93 19.32 8.97 -5.06
C ILE A 93 20.07 10.31 -5.13
N PRO A 94 20.01 11.20 -4.11
CA PRO A 94 20.83 12.41 -4.11
C PRO A 94 22.32 12.11 -4.22
N PHE A 95 22.82 11.13 -3.45
CA PHE A 95 24.18 10.66 -3.55
C PHE A 95 24.56 10.24 -4.97
N LEU A 96 23.74 9.41 -5.62
CA LEU A 96 23.98 8.93 -6.98
C LEU A 96 23.95 10.07 -8.03
N ARG A 97 23.06 11.05 -7.90
CA ARG A 97 23.02 12.22 -8.78
C ARG A 97 24.32 13.00 -8.76
N ASP A 98 24.87 13.22 -7.59
CA ASP A 98 26.10 13.98 -7.43
C ASP A 98 27.33 13.19 -7.89
N LYS A 99 27.32 11.86 -7.79
CA LYS A 99 28.47 10.99 -8.10
C LYS A 99 28.44 10.38 -9.50
N LEU A 100 27.26 10.03 -10.03
CA LEU A 100 27.19 9.41 -11.36
C LEU A 100 27.43 10.38 -12.51
N GLY A 101 27.20 11.67 -12.33
CA GLY A 101 27.29 12.66 -13.39
C GLY A 101 26.26 12.45 -14.51
N ILE A 102 25.21 11.66 -14.28
CA ILE A 102 24.16 11.35 -15.24
C ILE A 102 22.89 12.08 -14.85
N ALA A 103 22.32 12.82 -15.77
CA ALA A 103 21.04 13.47 -15.58
C ALA A 103 19.91 12.43 -15.67
N PHE A 104 19.26 12.14 -14.56
CA PHE A 104 18.06 11.29 -14.51
C PHE A 104 16.97 11.93 -13.66
N ARG A 105 15.73 11.55 -13.94
CA ARG A 105 14.55 11.98 -13.21
C ARG A 105 13.98 10.83 -12.42
N TYR A 106 13.54 11.11 -11.21
CA TYR A 106 12.88 10.15 -10.33
C TYR A 106 11.65 10.78 -9.70
N ALA A 107 10.75 9.94 -9.20
CA ALA A 107 9.58 10.38 -8.48
C ALA A 107 9.18 9.38 -7.39
N LEU A 108 8.84 9.91 -6.22
CA LEU A 108 8.11 9.15 -5.21
C LEU A 108 6.65 9.02 -5.64
N CYS A 109 6.18 7.79 -5.70
CA CYS A 109 4.78 7.50 -5.95
C CYS A 109 4.12 7.02 -4.66
N MET A 110 3.10 7.75 -4.23
CA MET A 110 2.33 7.43 -3.03
C MET A 110 0.87 7.16 -3.40
N GLY A 111 0.22 6.28 -2.64
CA GLY A 111 -1.22 6.07 -2.74
C GLY A 111 -1.98 7.38 -2.57
N ASN A 112 -3.12 7.47 -3.22
CA ASN A 112 -3.86 8.73 -3.28
C ASN A 112 -4.36 9.22 -1.90
N GLU A 113 -4.58 8.33 -0.96
CA GLU A 113 -4.95 8.60 0.42
C GLU A 113 -3.86 9.32 1.24
N ASN A 114 -2.63 9.36 0.73
CA ASN A 114 -1.53 10.08 1.37
C ASN A 114 -1.47 11.57 0.99
N TYR A 115 -2.33 12.03 0.07
CA TYR A 115 -2.35 13.42 -0.38
C TYR A 115 -3.52 14.21 0.20
N LEU A 116 -3.26 15.47 0.52
CA LEU A 116 -4.31 16.43 0.85
C LEU A 116 -5.17 16.71 -0.38
N SER A 117 -6.49 16.78 -0.19
CA SER A 117 -7.44 17.25 -1.19
C SER A 117 -7.88 18.67 -0.86
N LEU A 118 -7.42 19.65 -1.63
CA LEU A 118 -7.80 21.06 -1.44
C LEU A 118 -9.31 21.27 -1.54
N ARG A 119 -9.99 20.54 -2.43
CA ARG A 119 -11.44 20.58 -2.53
C ARG A 119 -12.12 20.10 -1.26
N ARG A 120 -11.69 18.94 -0.71
CA ARG A 120 -12.27 18.38 0.51
C ARG A 120 -11.95 19.24 1.73
N LEU A 121 -10.77 19.82 1.79
CA LEU A 121 -10.38 20.75 2.86
C LEU A 121 -11.32 21.98 2.86
N LYS A 122 -11.57 22.61 1.71
CA LYS A 122 -12.53 23.72 1.60
C LYS A 122 -13.95 23.31 1.99
N ARG A 123 -14.39 22.13 1.54
CA ARG A 123 -15.72 21.60 1.81
C ARG A 123 -15.94 21.24 3.28
N SER A 124 -14.92 20.72 3.96
CA SER A 124 -14.98 20.40 5.40
C SER A 124 -15.18 21.65 6.26
N ALA A 125 -14.60 22.79 5.86
CA ALA A 125 -14.84 24.10 6.48
C ALA A 125 -16.32 24.50 6.42
N GLN A 126 -16.90 24.42 5.23
CA GLN A 126 -18.31 24.81 5.01
C GLN A 126 -19.31 23.91 5.75
N ALA A 127 -18.96 22.65 5.93
CA ALA A 127 -19.83 21.66 6.56
C ALA A 127 -19.81 21.66 8.09
N GLY A 128 -18.90 22.44 8.73
CA GLY A 128 -18.75 22.45 10.19
C GLY A 128 -18.53 21.04 10.76
N LEU A 129 -17.71 20.21 10.11
CA LEU A 129 -17.57 18.78 10.40
C LEU A 129 -16.86 18.51 11.72
N PHE A 130 -16.04 19.45 12.18
CA PHE A 130 -15.27 19.33 13.40
C PHE A 130 -15.97 20.04 14.57
N THR A 131 -16.09 19.35 15.70
CA THR A 131 -16.82 19.85 16.89
C THR A 131 -16.00 19.81 18.16
N LYS A 132 -14.88 19.13 18.13
CA LYS A 132 -13.96 19.07 19.26
C LYS A 132 -12.84 20.05 19.02
N SER A 133 -12.41 20.76 20.03
CA SER A 133 -11.31 21.73 19.95
C SER A 133 -10.05 21.17 19.30
N ASP A 134 -9.72 19.91 19.58
CA ASP A 134 -8.53 19.25 19.02
C ASP A 134 -8.68 18.99 17.50
N GLU A 135 -9.89 18.64 17.02
CA GLU A 135 -10.17 18.42 15.61
C GLU A 135 -10.16 19.74 14.83
N GLU A 136 -10.73 20.81 15.42
CA GLU A 136 -10.73 22.16 14.87
C GLU A 136 -9.31 22.72 14.77
N ASN A 137 -8.51 22.61 15.84
CA ASN A 137 -7.13 23.06 15.85
C ASN A 137 -6.27 22.33 14.80
N GLN A 138 -6.48 21.01 14.62
CA GLN A 138 -5.77 20.25 13.60
C GLN A 138 -6.23 20.63 12.20
N TRP A 139 -7.51 20.91 12.00
CA TRP A 139 -8.01 21.39 10.72
C TRP A 139 -7.40 22.74 10.35
N ASP A 140 -7.36 23.69 11.29
CA ASP A 140 -6.71 25.01 11.10
C ASP A 140 -5.22 24.84 10.77
N GLY A 141 -4.54 23.93 11.48
CA GLY A 141 -3.15 23.58 11.19
C GLY A 141 -2.95 23.03 9.79
N ILE A 142 -3.84 22.15 9.32
CA ILE A 142 -3.79 21.61 7.95
C ILE A 142 -4.09 22.70 6.92
N PHE A 143 -5.04 23.59 7.22
CA PHE A 143 -5.40 24.69 6.32
C PHE A 143 -4.20 25.63 6.08
N ASN A 144 -3.53 26.06 7.14
CA ASN A 144 -2.33 26.89 7.06
C ASN A 144 -1.18 26.14 6.33
N TRP A 145 -0.93 24.88 6.68
CA TRP A 145 0.09 24.07 6.04
C TRP A 145 -0.19 23.84 4.54
N ALA A 146 -1.46 23.82 4.12
CA ALA A 146 -1.82 23.65 2.72
C ALA A 146 -1.34 24.78 1.81
N GLU A 147 -1.09 25.98 2.37
CA GLU A 147 -0.54 27.14 1.65
C GLU A 147 0.99 27.05 1.48
N GLU A 148 1.67 26.34 2.38
CA GLU A 148 3.14 26.25 2.43
C GLU A 148 3.67 24.99 1.77
N THR A 149 2.90 23.88 1.79
CA THR A 149 3.38 22.57 1.31
C THR A 149 3.49 22.53 -0.22
N GLU A 150 4.60 21.96 -0.71
CA GLU A 150 4.77 21.65 -2.13
C GLU A 150 4.23 20.29 -2.54
N THR A 151 4.16 19.35 -1.59
CA THR A 151 3.84 17.94 -1.82
C THR A 151 2.40 17.60 -1.48
N GLY A 152 1.86 18.20 -0.44
CA GLY A 152 0.58 17.84 0.16
C GLY A 152 0.58 16.44 0.77
N PHE A 153 1.73 15.85 1.11
CA PHE A 153 1.81 14.54 1.74
C PHE A 153 1.45 14.61 3.22
N ARG A 154 0.63 13.67 3.67
CA ARG A 154 0.32 13.51 5.10
C ARG A 154 1.58 13.38 5.97
N SER A 155 2.62 12.72 5.47
CA SER A 155 3.88 12.53 6.19
C SER A 155 4.67 13.81 6.42
N ASP A 156 4.37 14.87 5.66
CA ASP A 156 5.09 16.15 5.73
C ASP A 156 4.40 17.15 6.66
N LEU A 157 3.28 16.73 7.29
CA LEU A 157 2.63 17.52 8.32
C LEU A 157 3.56 17.66 9.55
N PRO A 158 3.65 18.87 10.13
CA PRO A 158 4.50 19.11 11.30
C PRO A 158 3.93 18.56 12.63
N PHE A 159 2.79 17.87 12.56
CA PHE A 159 2.13 17.24 13.70
C PHE A 159 1.46 15.92 13.30
N GLU A 160 1.20 15.07 14.29
CA GLU A 160 0.45 13.84 14.09
C GLU A 160 -1.04 14.14 13.95
N VAL A 161 -1.60 13.89 12.76
CA VAL A 161 -3.00 14.17 12.47
C VAL A 161 -3.89 13.01 12.92
N LEU A 162 -4.99 13.34 13.56
CA LEU A 162 -6.03 12.37 13.92
C LEU A 162 -6.59 11.70 12.67
N PRO A 163 -6.75 10.36 12.68
CA PRO A 163 -7.27 9.64 11.52
C PRO A 163 -8.58 10.21 10.98
N GLN A 164 -9.54 10.54 11.85
CA GLN A 164 -10.82 11.10 11.46
C GLN A 164 -10.71 12.49 10.80
N VAL A 165 -9.73 13.31 11.18
CA VAL A 165 -9.48 14.61 10.53
C VAL A 165 -8.90 14.39 9.15
N TRP A 166 -7.88 13.51 9.02
CA TRP A 166 -7.29 13.21 7.73
C TRP A 166 -8.28 12.57 6.76
N GLU A 167 -9.16 11.71 7.23
CA GLU A 167 -10.20 11.08 6.42
C GLU A 167 -11.16 12.08 5.78
N GLU A 168 -11.40 13.23 6.41
CA GLU A 168 -12.25 14.29 5.85
C GLU A 168 -11.53 15.19 4.84
N VAL A 169 -10.23 15.37 4.96
CA VAL A 169 -9.45 16.28 4.11
C VAL A 169 -8.55 15.56 3.11
N GLY A 170 -8.16 14.31 3.39
CA GLY A 170 -7.31 13.49 2.52
C GLY A 170 -8.03 13.12 1.22
N ARG A 171 -7.27 12.92 0.16
CA ARG A 171 -7.80 12.55 -1.14
C ARG A 171 -8.33 11.11 -1.12
N GLN A 172 -9.51 10.89 -1.70
CA GLN A 172 -10.09 9.59 -1.96
C GLN A 172 -10.31 9.45 -3.48
N LYS A 173 -10.03 8.26 -4.03
CA LYS A 173 -10.08 7.99 -5.49
C LYS A 173 -11.50 8.17 -6.02
N ASP A 174 -12.44 7.54 -5.36
CA ASP A 174 -13.86 7.44 -5.68
C ASP A 174 -14.62 8.76 -5.52
N LEU A 175 -14.09 9.71 -4.75
CA LEU A 175 -14.65 11.05 -4.59
C LEU A 175 -13.96 12.11 -5.47
N CYS A 176 -13.15 11.68 -6.44
CA CYS A 176 -12.36 12.60 -7.25
C CYS A 176 -13.10 13.00 -8.54
N LEU A 177 -13.34 14.29 -8.72
CA LEU A 177 -13.97 14.85 -9.92
C LEU A 177 -13.03 14.91 -11.14
N GLY A 178 -11.78 14.47 -11.03
CA GLY A 178 -10.85 14.46 -12.15
C GLY A 178 -10.61 15.88 -12.70
N LYS A 179 -10.82 16.04 -14.00
CA LYS A 179 -10.62 17.32 -14.70
C LYS A 179 -11.69 18.38 -14.38
N SER A 180 -12.88 17.94 -13.96
CA SER A 180 -13.99 18.84 -13.57
C SER A 180 -13.78 19.47 -12.20
N CYS A 181 -12.76 19.03 -11.44
CA CYS A 181 -12.48 19.59 -10.12
C CYS A 181 -11.98 21.03 -10.21
N GLU A 182 -12.59 21.97 -9.48
CA GLU A 182 -12.19 23.38 -9.43
C GLU A 182 -10.74 23.58 -8.97
N THR A 183 -10.23 22.68 -8.12
CA THR A 183 -8.85 22.67 -7.63
C THR A 183 -7.92 21.79 -8.44
N HIS A 184 -8.30 21.34 -9.66
CA HIS A 184 -7.51 20.39 -10.45
C HIS A 184 -6.08 20.88 -10.72
N SER A 185 -5.94 22.16 -11.12
CA SER A 185 -4.64 22.77 -11.46
C SER A 185 -3.68 22.84 -10.26
N SER A 186 -4.21 23.04 -9.05
CA SER A 186 -3.46 23.12 -7.79
C SER A 186 -3.35 21.77 -7.08
N CYS A 187 -4.06 20.72 -7.54
CA CYS A 187 -4.14 19.42 -6.89
C CYS A 187 -2.77 18.75 -6.73
N PHE A 188 -2.34 18.51 -5.52
CA PHE A 188 -1.05 17.88 -5.18
C PHE A 188 -0.87 16.53 -5.85
N TYR A 189 -1.89 15.68 -5.84
CA TYR A 189 -1.83 14.36 -6.47
C TYR A 189 -1.63 14.44 -7.98
N PHE A 190 -2.34 15.33 -8.68
CA PHE A 190 -2.17 15.47 -10.13
C PHE A 190 -0.83 16.11 -10.50
N LYS A 191 -0.33 17.05 -9.68
CA LYS A 191 1.05 17.57 -9.82
C LYS A 191 2.09 16.45 -9.63
N ALA A 192 1.93 15.61 -8.62
CA ALA A 192 2.80 14.46 -8.39
C ALA A 192 2.73 13.47 -9.56
N ARG A 193 1.52 13.08 -10.01
CA ARG A 193 1.37 12.19 -11.16
C ARG A 193 2.05 12.73 -12.42
N LYS A 194 2.00 14.03 -12.68
CA LYS A 194 2.71 14.62 -13.81
C LYS A 194 4.23 14.38 -13.72
N LYS A 195 4.81 14.48 -12.51
CA LYS A 195 6.22 14.13 -12.26
C LYS A 195 6.49 12.64 -12.53
N TRP A 196 5.57 11.73 -12.16
CA TRP A 196 5.70 10.28 -12.40
C TRP A 196 5.83 9.96 -13.89
N PHE A 197 5.01 10.60 -14.73
CA PHE A 197 5.09 10.38 -16.19
C PHE A 197 6.42 10.80 -16.80
N GLY A 198 7.07 11.80 -16.23
CA GLY A 198 8.39 12.30 -16.70
C GLY A 198 9.58 11.58 -16.09
N ALA A 199 9.40 10.70 -15.09
CA ALA A 199 10.49 10.06 -14.35
C ALA A 199 11.06 8.84 -15.09
N HIS A 200 12.34 8.56 -14.89
CA HIS A 200 13.02 7.32 -15.27
C HIS A 200 12.90 6.26 -14.17
N LEU A 201 12.95 6.70 -12.89
CA LEU A 201 12.72 5.84 -11.73
C LEU A 201 11.43 6.22 -11.01
N LEU A 202 10.60 5.22 -10.71
CA LEU A 202 9.40 5.34 -9.91
C LEU A 202 9.61 4.60 -8.59
N ILE A 203 9.71 5.34 -7.48
CA ILE A 203 9.89 4.75 -6.15
C ILE A 203 8.52 4.50 -5.55
N VAL A 204 8.18 3.26 -5.27
CA VAL A 204 6.90 2.83 -4.73
C VAL A 204 7.08 1.91 -3.52
N ASN A 205 6.02 1.67 -2.76
CA ASN A 205 5.99 0.52 -1.87
C ASN A 205 5.25 -0.66 -2.54
N HIS A 206 5.44 -1.87 -1.99
CA HIS A 206 4.79 -3.07 -2.52
C HIS A 206 3.26 -2.93 -2.56
N HIS A 207 2.67 -2.29 -1.57
CA HIS A 207 1.22 -2.06 -1.53
C HIS A 207 0.74 -1.22 -2.72
N LEU A 208 1.43 -0.14 -3.07
CA LEU A 208 1.06 0.67 -4.24
C LEU A 208 1.30 -0.07 -5.55
N PHE A 209 2.36 -0.88 -5.62
CA PHE A 209 2.61 -1.76 -6.77
C PHE A 209 1.44 -2.73 -6.98
N PHE A 210 1.02 -3.44 -5.94
CA PHE A 210 -0.11 -4.38 -6.04
C PHE A 210 -1.45 -3.66 -6.22
N ALA A 211 -1.64 -2.48 -5.66
CA ALA A 211 -2.79 -1.63 -5.98
C ALA A 211 -2.84 -1.28 -7.47
N ASN A 212 -1.69 -1.07 -8.12
CA ASN A 212 -1.62 -0.87 -9.56
C ASN A 212 -1.99 -2.14 -10.32
N VAL A 213 -1.50 -3.31 -9.89
CA VAL A 213 -1.86 -4.62 -10.49
C VAL A 213 -3.37 -4.85 -10.40
N ALA A 214 -3.96 -4.72 -9.22
CA ALA A 214 -5.40 -4.90 -8.98
C ALA A 214 -6.28 -3.91 -9.77
N ASN A 215 -5.75 -2.73 -10.13
CA ASN A 215 -6.43 -1.75 -10.97
C ASN A 215 -5.99 -1.82 -12.46
N ALA A 216 -5.57 -2.98 -12.94
CA ALA A 216 -5.18 -3.21 -14.33
C ALA A 216 -4.17 -2.18 -14.88
N GLY A 217 -3.22 -1.73 -14.05
CA GLY A 217 -2.17 -0.77 -14.44
C GLY A 217 -2.61 0.70 -14.45
N ALA A 218 -3.80 1.04 -13.95
CA ALA A 218 -4.32 2.41 -14.02
C ALA A 218 -3.73 3.39 -12.98
N VAL A 219 -2.98 2.90 -12.00
CA VAL A 219 -2.44 3.72 -10.90
C VAL A 219 -1.09 4.35 -11.26
N LEU A 220 -0.13 3.55 -11.70
CA LEU A 220 1.21 3.99 -12.10
C LEU A 220 1.27 4.27 -13.62
N PRO A 221 2.22 5.11 -14.09
CA PRO A 221 2.57 5.13 -15.50
C PRO A 221 3.05 3.77 -15.98
N ALA A 222 2.90 3.47 -17.27
CA ALA A 222 3.51 2.27 -17.85
C ALA A 222 5.03 2.27 -17.59
N PHE A 223 5.56 1.11 -17.23
CA PHE A 223 6.97 0.88 -16.90
C PHE A 223 7.47 -0.40 -17.58
N ASP A 224 8.79 -0.53 -17.70
CA ASP A 224 9.41 -1.57 -18.52
C ASP A 224 10.21 -2.58 -17.67
N ALA A 225 10.50 -2.24 -16.43
CA ALA A 225 11.23 -3.10 -15.50
C ALA A 225 10.83 -2.82 -14.06
N VAL A 226 11.03 -3.79 -13.17
CA VAL A 226 10.80 -3.64 -11.74
C VAL A 226 11.93 -4.28 -10.92
N VAL A 227 12.32 -3.60 -9.85
CA VAL A 227 13.12 -4.14 -8.77
C VAL A 227 12.22 -4.26 -7.53
N PHE A 228 12.10 -5.45 -6.99
CA PHE A 228 11.48 -5.71 -5.70
C PHE A 228 12.58 -5.85 -4.64
N ASP A 229 12.73 -4.83 -3.82
CA ASP A 229 13.61 -4.85 -2.66
C ASP A 229 12.84 -5.30 -1.42
N GLU A 230 13.48 -6.04 -0.50
CA GLU A 230 12.83 -6.74 0.59
C GLU A 230 11.76 -7.74 0.08
N ALA A 231 12.13 -8.51 -0.94
CA ALA A 231 11.22 -9.38 -1.69
C ALA A 231 10.60 -10.52 -0.84
N GLN A 232 11.15 -10.83 0.35
CA GLN A 232 10.54 -11.77 1.30
C GLN A 232 9.13 -11.33 1.75
N ASN A 233 8.80 -10.03 1.62
CA ASN A 233 7.50 -9.48 2.02
C ASN A 233 6.49 -9.42 0.86
N LEU A 234 6.87 -9.86 -0.35
CA LEU A 234 5.99 -9.79 -1.53
C LEU A 234 4.73 -10.62 -1.37
N GLU A 235 4.86 -11.81 -0.80
CA GLU A 235 3.72 -12.69 -0.57
C GLU A 235 2.68 -12.02 0.34
N GLU A 236 3.13 -11.45 1.45
CA GLU A 236 2.25 -10.76 2.40
C GLU A 236 1.55 -9.58 1.74
N ALA A 237 2.30 -8.73 1.04
CA ALA A 237 1.73 -7.59 0.35
C ALA A 237 0.73 -7.99 -0.74
N ALA A 238 1.03 -9.03 -1.53
CA ALA A 238 0.11 -9.54 -2.54
C ALA A 238 -1.17 -10.12 -1.92
N THR A 239 -1.03 -10.88 -0.84
CA THR A 239 -2.14 -11.49 -0.12
C THR A 239 -3.13 -10.45 0.41
N GLN A 240 -2.63 -9.31 0.90
CA GLN A 240 -3.48 -8.21 1.36
C GLN A 240 -4.31 -7.59 0.22
N PHE A 241 -3.77 -7.54 -0.99
CA PHE A 241 -4.47 -6.97 -2.15
C PHE A 241 -5.44 -7.94 -2.83
N LEU A 242 -5.17 -9.21 -2.76
CA LEU A 242 -6.03 -10.27 -3.31
C LEU A 242 -7.09 -10.73 -2.29
N GLY A 243 -6.94 -10.31 -1.05
CA GLY A 243 -7.84 -10.69 0.04
C GLY A 243 -9.11 -9.86 0.12
N LEU A 244 -10.12 -10.42 0.77
CA LEU A 244 -11.34 -9.75 1.18
C LEU A 244 -11.25 -9.41 2.66
N GLU A 245 -11.64 -8.21 3.03
CA GLU A 245 -11.75 -7.77 4.42
C GLU A 245 -13.03 -6.98 4.64
N ILE A 246 -13.75 -7.31 5.71
CA ILE A 246 -14.85 -6.49 6.21
C ILE A 246 -14.80 -6.45 7.73
N SER A 247 -15.02 -5.29 8.33
CA SER A 247 -15.08 -5.14 9.78
C SER A 247 -16.34 -4.37 10.23
N ASN A 248 -16.76 -4.62 11.47
CA ASN A 248 -17.82 -3.82 12.09
C ASN A 248 -17.47 -2.33 12.06
N SER A 249 -16.22 -1.98 12.37
CA SER A 249 -15.77 -0.60 12.39
C SER A 249 -15.79 0.06 11.01
N SER A 250 -15.39 -0.65 9.94
CA SER A 250 -15.38 -0.10 8.58
C SER A 250 -16.79 0.13 8.05
N LEU A 251 -17.71 -0.82 8.28
CA LEU A 251 -19.08 -0.69 7.85
C LEU A 251 -19.84 0.40 8.61
N ILE A 252 -19.73 0.43 9.96
CA ILE A 252 -20.37 1.48 10.77
C ILE A 252 -19.81 2.86 10.42
N TYR A 253 -18.50 2.98 10.22
CA TYR A 253 -17.87 4.23 9.80
C TYR A 253 -18.42 4.71 8.44
N PHE A 254 -18.54 3.81 7.47
CA PHE A 254 -19.16 4.12 6.17
C PHE A 254 -20.59 4.66 6.33
N LEU A 255 -21.43 3.98 7.13
CA LEU A 255 -22.80 4.39 7.37
C LEU A 255 -22.90 5.74 8.11
N ASP A 256 -21.99 6.00 9.07
CA ASP A 256 -21.88 7.28 9.77
C ASP A 256 -21.49 8.44 8.84
N ARG A 257 -20.70 8.19 7.81
CA ARG A 257 -20.38 9.18 6.77
C ARG A 257 -21.58 9.52 5.89
N LEU A 258 -22.52 8.61 5.71
CA LEU A 258 -23.78 8.90 5.03
C LEU A 258 -24.73 9.67 5.95
N HIS A 259 -24.95 9.18 7.15
CA HIS A 259 -25.75 9.86 8.18
C HIS A 259 -25.40 9.34 9.58
N ASN A 260 -24.79 10.18 10.40
CA ASN A 260 -24.52 9.86 11.80
C ASN A 260 -25.72 10.29 12.66
N PRO A 261 -26.39 9.34 13.35
CA PRO A 261 -27.60 9.65 14.12
C PRO A 261 -27.34 10.53 15.35
N ARG A 262 -26.13 10.51 15.91
CA ARG A 262 -25.76 11.27 17.12
C ARG A 262 -25.43 12.72 16.78
N THR A 263 -24.62 12.93 15.75
CA THR A 263 -24.16 14.26 15.34
C THR A 263 -25.08 14.90 14.32
N LYS A 264 -26.01 14.11 13.72
CA LYS A 264 -26.90 14.51 12.62
C LYS A 264 -26.13 15.02 11.38
N ARG A 265 -24.89 14.56 11.18
CA ARG A 265 -23.99 14.94 10.09
C ARG A 265 -23.81 13.79 9.11
N GLY A 266 -23.25 14.10 7.95
CA GLY A 266 -22.92 13.17 6.88
C GLY A 266 -23.35 13.67 5.51
N LEU A 267 -23.08 12.87 4.48
CA LEU A 267 -23.38 13.19 3.08
C LEU A 267 -24.85 13.62 2.90
N LEU A 268 -25.79 12.85 3.45
CA LEU A 268 -27.23 13.09 3.33
C LEU A 268 -27.75 14.33 4.07
N THR A 269 -26.91 15.03 4.81
CA THR A 269 -27.29 16.30 5.44
C THR A 269 -27.09 17.48 4.52
N ARG A 270 -26.19 17.35 3.53
CA ARG A 270 -25.85 18.40 2.58
C ARG A 270 -26.71 18.39 1.32
N ILE A 271 -27.33 17.23 1.05
CA ILE A 271 -28.16 17.06 -0.15
C ILE A 271 -29.59 17.52 0.15
N ASP A 272 -30.07 18.48 -0.62
CA ASP A 272 -31.47 18.93 -0.61
C ASP A 272 -32.26 18.18 -1.68
N HIS A 273 -32.97 17.14 -1.23
CA HIS A 273 -33.79 16.30 -2.12
C HIS A 273 -34.86 15.57 -1.30
N ASP A 274 -36.05 15.42 -1.86
CA ASP A 274 -37.24 14.82 -1.20
C ASP A 274 -37.01 13.37 -0.71
N SER A 275 -36.08 12.63 -1.32
CA SER A 275 -35.77 11.25 -0.91
C SER A 275 -34.83 11.14 0.30
N VAL A 276 -34.19 12.23 0.73
CA VAL A 276 -33.21 12.20 1.84
C VAL A 276 -33.77 11.64 3.14
N PRO A 277 -34.99 11.98 3.60
CA PRO A 277 -35.56 11.39 4.81
C PRO A 277 -35.73 9.86 4.72
N HIS A 278 -36.04 9.34 3.53
CA HIS A 278 -36.13 7.89 3.29
C HIS A 278 -34.73 7.25 3.34
N LEU A 279 -33.75 7.84 2.69
CA LEU A 279 -32.35 7.37 2.71
C LEU A 279 -31.77 7.32 4.13
N ARG A 280 -32.06 8.32 4.97
CA ARG A 280 -31.65 8.30 6.39
C ARG A 280 -32.24 7.12 7.15
N LYS A 281 -33.49 6.75 6.87
CA LYS A 281 -34.12 5.55 7.46
C LYS A 281 -33.40 4.26 6.99
N LEU A 282 -33.05 4.17 5.71
CA LEU A 282 -32.30 3.03 5.18
C LEU A 282 -30.90 2.92 5.78
N VAL A 283 -30.20 4.03 5.96
CA VAL A 283 -28.90 4.04 6.68
C VAL A 283 -29.06 3.50 8.10
N MET A 284 -30.10 3.92 8.81
CA MET A 284 -30.38 3.43 10.17
C MET A 284 -30.72 1.94 10.19
N ALA A 285 -31.48 1.46 9.22
CA ALA A 285 -31.79 0.03 9.08
C ALA A 285 -30.54 -0.80 8.80
N ALA A 286 -29.70 -0.35 7.88
CA ALA A 286 -28.42 -1.01 7.58
C ALA A 286 -27.48 -1.02 8.80
N ARG A 287 -27.45 0.07 9.57
CA ARG A 287 -26.68 0.15 10.82
C ARG A 287 -27.16 -0.86 11.86
N GLN A 288 -28.47 -0.92 12.10
CA GLN A 288 -29.04 -1.86 13.04
C GLN A 288 -28.76 -3.32 12.61
N ALA A 289 -28.91 -3.62 11.32
CA ALA A 289 -28.60 -4.94 10.78
C ALA A 289 -27.11 -5.31 10.97
N ALA A 290 -26.20 -4.36 10.75
CA ALA A 290 -24.76 -4.55 11.00
C ALA A 290 -24.48 -4.82 12.49
N ASP A 291 -25.06 -4.01 13.40
CA ASP A 291 -24.90 -4.21 14.84
C ASP A 291 -25.40 -5.60 15.28
N VAL A 292 -26.55 -6.02 14.81
CA VAL A 292 -27.12 -7.36 15.10
C VAL A 292 -26.20 -8.46 14.54
N PHE A 293 -25.80 -8.36 13.28
CA PHE A 293 -24.94 -9.35 12.62
C PHE A 293 -23.61 -9.56 13.36
N PHE A 294 -22.88 -8.47 13.64
CA PHE A 294 -21.59 -8.57 14.32
C PHE A 294 -21.71 -8.97 15.79
N THR A 295 -22.84 -8.67 16.44
CA THR A 295 -23.14 -9.16 17.79
C THR A 295 -23.37 -10.66 17.78
N GLN A 296 -24.20 -11.18 16.88
CA GLN A 296 -24.44 -12.62 16.70
C GLN A 296 -23.14 -13.37 16.38
N LEU A 297 -22.31 -12.78 15.51
CA LEU A 297 -20.99 -13.35 15.18
C LEU A 297 -20.07 -13.46 16.40
N LEU A 298 -20.09 -12.46 17.28
CA LEU A 298 -19.34 -12.50 18.55
C LEU A 298 -19.91 -13.51 19.53
N GLU A 299 -21.22 -13.60 19.68
CA GLU A 299 -21.87 -14.54 20.59
C GLU A 299 -21.64 -15.99 20.19
N GLU A 300 -21.71 -16.28 18.89
CA GLU A 300 -21.55 -17.65 18.37
C GLU A 300 -20.09 -18.08 18.32
N TYR A 301 -19.18 -17.20 17.87
CA TYR A 301 -17.79 -17.56 17.54
C TYR A 301 -16.74 -16.87 18.41
N GLY A 302 -17.09 -15.87 19.22
CA GLY A 302 -16.15 -15.03 19.96
C GLY A 302 -15.67 -15.56 21.31
N LYS A 303 -16.05 -16.76 21.72
CA LYS A 303 -15.94 -17.22 23.12
C LYS A 303 -14.51 -17.56 23.57
N ASN A 304 -13.63 -18.02 22.70
CA ASN A 304 -12.34 -18.61 23.13
C ASN A 304 -11.10 -18.12 22.37
N ASP A 305 -11.20 -17.61 21.15
CA ASP A 305 -10.04 -17.30 20.33
C ASP A 305 -10.08 -15.87 19.79
N ARG A 306 -8.91 -15.20 19.76
CA ARG A 306 -8.75 -13.91 19.09
C ARG A 306 -8.75 -14.03 17.57
N VAL A 307 -8.41 -15.21 17.04
CA VAL A 307 -8.42 -15.56 15.62
C VAL A 307 -9.06 -16.93 15.48
N LEU A 308 -10.18 -17.02 14.77
CA LEU A 308 -10.91 -18.25 14.53
C LEU A 308 -10.98 -18.53 13.03
N ARG A 309 -10.38 -19.65 12.58
CA ARG A 309 -10.47 -20.09 11.19
C ARG A 309 -11.80 -20.81 10.92
N PHE A 310 -12.44 -20.45 9.82
CA PHE A 310 -13.63 -21.12 9.32
C PHE A 310 -13.26 -22.22 8.31
N TYR A 311 -13.42 -23.48 8.72
CA TYR A 311 -13.22 -24.63 7.83
C TYR A 311 -14.44 -24.97 6.97
N LYS A 312 -15.59 -24.40 7.32
CA LYS A 312 -16.88 -24.50 6.61
C LYS A 312 -17.59 -23.16 6.69
N PRO A 313 -18.49 -22.86 5.76
CA PRO A 313 -19.35 -21.68 5.85
C PRO A 313 -19.96 -21.55 7.26
N PRO A 314 -19.82 -20.38 7.91
CA PRO A 314 -20.47 -20.17 9.20
C PRO A 314 -21.97 -20.24 9.04
N VAL A 315 -22.65 -20.86 10.01
CA VAL A 315 -24.12 -20.94 10.04
C VAL A 315 -24.64 -19.63 10.63
N LEU A 316 -24.63 -18.59 9.80
CA LEU A 316 -25.08 -17.26 10.17
C LEU A 316 -25.81 -16.61 8.99
N ASP A 317 -26.96 -16.03 9.25
CA ASP A 317 -27.71 -15.33 8.21
C ASP A 317 -27.07 -13.98 7.89
N ASN A 318 -26.94 -13.68 6.60
CA ASN A 318 -26.46 -12.37 6.14
C ASN A 318 -27.61 -11.33 6.21
N GLY A 319 -28.02 -11.00 7.43
CA GLY A 319 -29.07 -10.00 7.66
C GLY A 319 -28.70 -8.58 7.20
N VAL A 320 -27.41 -8.33 6.87
CA VAL A 320 -26.89 -7.04 6.39
C VAL A 320 -27.17 -6.83 4.91
N TYR A 321 -27.29 -7.93 4.13
CA TYR A 321 -27.42 -7.87 2.67
C TYR A 321 -28.59 -7.02 2.19
N VAL A 322 -29.79 -7.35 2.67
CA VAL A 322 -31.02 -6.70 2.21
C VAL A 322 -31.07 -5.20 2.53
N PRO A 323 -30.73 -4.75 3.77
CA PRO A 323 -30.69 -3.32 4.08
C PRO A 323 -29.63 -2.53 3.30
N LEU A 324 -28.46 -3.11 3.06
CA LEU A 324 -27.42 -2.45 2.24
C LEU A 324 -27.82 -2.39 0.77
N GLU A 325 -28.48 -3.41 0.24
CA GLU A 325 -28.96 -3.42 -1.14
C GLU A 325 -30.08 -2.39 -1.34
N ALA A 326 -31.03 -2.31 -0.42
CA ALA A 326 -32.08 -1.28 -0.45
C ALA A 326 -31.48 0.14 -0.38
N LEU A 327 -30.45 0.33 0.45
CA LEU A 327 -29.72 1.60 0.52
C LEU A 327 -29.01 1.90 -0.80
N ARG A 328 -28.34 0.92 -1.41
CA ARG A 328 -27.66 1.04 -2.71
C ARG A 328 -28.61 1.50 -3.81
N GLU A 329 -29.76 0.83 -3.95
CA GLU A 329 -30.77 1.17 -4.96
C GLU A 329 -31.34 2.58 -4.76
N ALA A 330 -31.60 2.95 -3.52
CA ALA A 330 -32.09 4.29 -3.20
C ALA A 330 -31.03 5.40 -3.47
N LEU A 331 -29.73 5.11 -3.22
CA LEU A 331 -28.64 6.01 -3.57
C LEU A 331 -28.52 6.17 -5.08
N LYS A 332 -28.60 5.09 -5.86
CA LYS A 332 -28.60 5.15 -7.33
C LYS A 332 -29.77 5.96 -7.89
N SER A 333 -30.94 5.81 -7.29
CA SER A 333 -32.11 6.61 -7.67
C SER A 333 -31.90 8.09 -7.37
N LEU A 334 -31.31 8.42 -6.22
CA LEU A 334 -30.98 9.80 -5.86
C LEU A 334 -29.96 10.41 -6.83
N GLU A 335 -28.92 9.65 -7.24
CA GLU A 335 -27.88 10.11 -8.18
C GLU A 335 -28.48 10.72 -9.44
N GLY A 336 -29.49 10.05 -10.02
CA GLY A 336 -30.17 10.51 -11.23
C GLY A 336 -30.95 11.84 -11.08
N GLY A 337 -31.32 12.22 -9.86
CA GLY A 337 -32.05 13.46 -9.55
C GLY A 337 -31.15 14.64 -9.16
N LEU A 338 -29.85 14.44 -8.99
CA LEU A 338 -28.93 15.46 -8.52
C LEU A 338 -28.40 16.35 -9.66
N HIS A 339 -28.38 17.68 -9.44
CA HIS A 339 -27.81 18.65 -10.38
C HIS A 339 -26.32 18.86 -10.19
N SER A 340 -25.83 18.75 -8.95
CA SER A 340 -24.41 18.91 -8.61
C SER A 340 -23.60 17.69 -9.05
N GLU A 341 -22.61 17.86 -9.91
CA GLU A 341 -21.66 16.78 -10.29
C GLU A 341 -20.94 16.23 -9.07
N GLU A 342 -20.62 17.08 -8.12
CA GLU A 342 -19.96 16.71 -6.88
C GLU A 342 -20.82 15.79 -6.00
N ASP A 343 -22.08 16.12 -5.83
CA ASP A 343 -23.00 15.31 -5.04
C ASP A 343 -23.33 14.00 -5.77
N ARG A 344 -23.42 14.01 -7.10
CA ARG A 344 -23.55 12.77 -7.89
C ARG A 344 -22.37 11.82 -7.66
N VAL A 345 -21.14 12.32 -7.74
CA VAL A 345 -19.93 11.48 -7.49
C VAL A 345 -19.92 10.94 -6.06
N ASP A 346 -20.25 11.77 -5.06
CA ASP A 346 -20.28 11.33 -3.66
C ASP A 346 -21.37 10.25 -3.43
N VAL A 347 -22.54 10.39 -4.05
CA VAL A 347 -23.67 9.43 -3.94
C VAL A 347 -23.36 8.15 -4.72
N SER A 348 -22.82 8.26 -5.93
CA SER A 348 -22.40 7.11 -6.75
C SER A 348 -21.35 6.27 -6.05
N SER A 349 -20.33 6.92 -5.48
CA SER A 349 -19.30 6.26 -4.66
C SER A 349 -19.90 5.54 -3.45
N ALA A 350 -20.88 6.13 -2.80
CA ALA A 350 -21.55 5.52 -1.67
C ALA A 350 -22.37 4.27 -2.10
N ALA A 351 -23.04 4.32 -3.25
CA ALA A 351 -23.76 3.16 -3.80
C ALA A 351 -22.80 2.01 -4.16
N GLU A 352 -21.66 2.32 -4.74
CA GLU A 352 -20.62 1.32 -5.06
C GLU A 352 -20.05 0.68 -3.78
N ARG A 353 -19.82 1.46 -2.74
CA ARG A 353 -19.38 0.92 -1.44
C ARG A 353 -20.39 -0.01 -0.78
N CYS A 354 -21.70 0.24 -0.91
CA CYS A 354 -22.71 -0.71 -0.45
C CYS A 354 -22.56 -2.06 -1.17
N PHE A 355 -22.33 -2.03 -2.49
CA PHE A 355 -22.11 -3.22 -3.29
C PHE A 355 -20.83 -3.97 -2.89
N GLU A 356 -19.71 -3.27 -2.69
CA GLU A 356 -18.46 -3.85 -2.23
C GLU A 356 -18.61 -4.57 -0.87
N PHE A 357 -19.28 -3.94 0.10
CA PHE A 357 -19.54 -4.55 1.40
C PHE A 357 -20.43 -5.80 1.27
N ASN A 358 -21.50 -5.74 0.47
CA ASN A 358 -22.37 -6.89 0.24
C ASN A 358 -21.62 -8.05 -0.42
N ASN A 359 -20.80 -7.77 -1.43
CA ASN A 359 -20.01 -8.78 -2.13
C ASN A 359 -18.98 -9.43 -1.22
N ALA A 360 -18.21 -8.61 -0.48
CA ALA A 360 -17.19 -9.13 0.43
C ALA A 360 -17.81 -10.01 1.53
N LEU A 361 -18.89 -9.55 2.15
CA LEU A 361 -19.59 -10.30 3.19
C LEU A 361 -20.18 -11.61 2.65
N SER A 362 -20.86 -11.55 1.50
CA SER A 362 -21.43 -12.74 0.86
C SER A 362 -20.37 -13.75 0.45
N ALA A 363 -19.25 -13.30 -0.11
CA ALA A 363 -18.14 -14.18 -0.50
C ALA A 363 -17.50 -14.87 0.71
N ILE A 364 -17.31 -14.14 1.82
CA ILE A 364 -16.71 -14.70 3.05
C ILE A 364 -17.67 -15.70 3.70
N LEU A 365 -18.97 -15.37 3.80
CA LEU A 365 -19.95 -16.25 4.44
C LEU A 365 -20.23 -17.51 3.61
N SER A 366 -20.31 -17.40 2.28
CA SER A 366 -20.55 -18.55 1.41
C SER A 366 -19.31 -19.40 1.13
N GLN A 367 -18.12 -18.84 1.32
CA GLN A 367 -16.82 -19.49 1.04
C GLN A 367 -16.73 -20.11 -0.37
N HIS A 368 -17.37 -19.48 -1.36
CA HIS A 368 -17.44 -20.03 -2.72
C HIS A 368 -16.14 -19.90 -3.52
N MET A 369 -15.21 -19.07 -3.05
CA MET A 369 -13.93 -18.87 -3.75
C MET A 369 -13.00 -20.04 -3.45
N ARG A 370 -12.66 -20.80 -4.50
CA ARG A 370 -11.75 -21.93 -4.37
C ARG A 370 -10.34 -21.47 -4.00
N GLY A 371 -9.67 -22.20 -3.13
CA GLY A 371 -8.28 -21.87 -2.72
C GLY A 371 -8.18 -20.69 -1.76
N TYR A 372 -9.29 -20.25 -1.15
CA TYR A 372 -9.28 -19.22 -0.11
C TYR A 372 -9.36 -19.83 1.29
N VAL A 373 -8.77 -19.14 2.25
CA VAL A 373 -8.93 -19.38 3.69
C VAL A 373 -9.72 -18.23 4.28
N TYR A 374 -10.66 -18.57 5.14
CA TYR A 374 -11.52 -17.59 5.78
C TYR A 374 -11.36 -17.65 7.30
N TRP A 375 -11.33 -16.50 7.95
CA TRP A 375 -11.24 -16.43 9.41
C TRP A 375 -11.87 -15.16 9.97
N LEU A 376 -12.09 -15.20 11.27
CA LEU A 376 -12.55 -14.12 12.11
C LEU A 376 -11.39 -13.65 13.00
N GLU A 377 -11.16 -12.35 13.08
CA GLU A 377 -10.24 -11.72 14.03
C GLU A 377 -11.03 -10.88 15.02
N ILE A 378 -10.75 -11.03 16.30
CA ILE A 378 -11.39 -10.25 17.37
C ILE A 378 -10.31 -9.55 18.17
N SER A 379 -10.32 -8.20 18.13
CA SER A 379 -9.40 -7.37 18.89
C SER A 379 -10.18 -6.59 19.95
N PRO A 380 -9.92 -6.80 21.25
CA PRO A 380 -10.57 -6.05 22.30
C PRO A 380 -10.12 -4.58 22.25
N LYS A 381 -11.07 -3.65 22.25
CA LYS A 381 -10.84 -2.21 22.48
C LYS A 381 -11.57 -1.79 23.74
N LYS A 382 -11.16 -0.66 24.35
CA LYS A 382 -11.71 -0.18 25.63
C LYS A 382 -13.24 -0.05 25.69
N ARG A 383 -13.92 0.14 24.56
CA ARG A 383 -15.39 0.36 24.52
C ARG A 383 -16.16 -0.62 23.63
N PHE A 384 -15.48 -1.38 22.75
CA PHE A 384 -16.10 -2.34 21.84
C PHE A 384 -15.06 -3.31 21.30
N HIS A 385 -15.49 -4.46 20.82
CA HIS A 385 -14.61 -5.38 20.10
C HIS A 385 -14.52 -4.96 18.63
N ARG A 386 -13.30 -4.87 18.10
CA ARG A 386 -13.13 -4.81 16.65
C ARG A 386 -13.22 -6.23 16.13
N VAL A 387 -14.18 -6.47 15.24
CA VAL A 387 -14.46 -7.75 14.62
C VAL A 387 -14.15 -7.63 13.14
N VAL A 388 -13.26 -8.46 12.64
CA VAL A 388 -12.82 -8.47 11.25
C VAL A 388 -13.04 -9.84 10.65
N LEU A 389 -13.77 -9.92 9.56
CA LEU A 389 -13.88 -11.11 8.71
C LEU A 389 -12.90 -10.97 7.56
N ARG A 390 -12.12 -12.02 7.31
CA ARG A 390 -11.14 -12.06 6.23
C ARG A 390 -11.34 -13.29 5.34
N GLY A 391 -11.06 -13.11 4.07
CA GLY A 391 -10.89 -14.18 3.10
C GLY A 391 -9.68 -13.91 2.25
N VAL A 392 -8.67 -14.80 2.25
CA VAL A 392 -7.45 -14.62 1.47
C VAL A 392 -7.11 -15.89 0.70
N PRO A 393 -6.49 -15.76 -0.48
CA PRO A 393 -6.02 -16.92 -1.24
C PRO A 393 -4.91 -17.64 -0.47
N ILE A 394 -4.95 -18.98 -0.47
CA ILE A 394 -3.88 -19.83 0.11
C ILE A 394 -2.59 -19.70 -0.71
N HIS A 395 -2.75 -19.63 -2.01
CA HIS A 395 -1.65 -19.54 -2.97
C HIS A 395 -1.83 -18.29 -3.82
N VAL A 396 -0.95 -17.31 -3.60
CA VAL A 396 -0.88 -16.11 -4.45
C VAL A 396 -0.04 -16.37 -5.72
N ALA A 397 0.61 -17.52 -5.78
CA ALA A 397 1.57 -17.88 -6.82
C ALA A 397 1.01 -17.80 -8.23
N GLU A 398 -0.17 -18.39 -8.47
CA GLU A 398 -0.81 -18.40 -9.79
C GLU A 398 -1.21 -16.99 -10.23
N GLU A 399 -1.79 -16.21 -9.30
CA GLU A 399 -2.20 -14.84 -9.58
C GLU A 399 -1.00 -13.92 -9.83
N LEU A 400 0.06 -14.04 -9.03
CA LEU A 400 1.29 -13.28 -9.22
C LEU A 400 1.97 -13.65 -10.54
N HIS A 401 2.00 -14.93 -10.88
CA HIS A 401 2.56 -15.39 -12.15
C HIS A 401 1.81 -14.76 -13.32
N ALA A 402 0.49 -14.92 -13.38
CA ALA A 402 -0.33 -14.44 -14.48
C ALA A 402 -0.43 -12.90 -14.56
N GLN A 403 -0.48 -12.22 -13.41
CA GLN A 403 -0.73 -10.77 -13.38
C GLN A 403 0.53 -9.91 -13.34
N VAL A 404 1.66 -10.47 -12.88
CA VAL A 404 2.92 -9.73 -12.70
C VAL A 404 4.04 -10.34 -13.53
N PHE A 405 4.39 -11.61 -13.28
CA PHE A 405 5.63 -12.18 -13.82
C PHE A 405 5.55 -12.48 -15.33
N ASP A 406 4.40 -12.88 -15.83
CA ASP A 406 4.19 -13.07 -17.28
C ASP A 406 4.04 -11.76 -18.06
N LYS A 407 3.82 -10.63 -17.37
CA LYS A 407 3.58 -9.33 -18.04
C LYS A 407 4.77 -8.40 -18.04
N ILE A 408 5.78 -8.68 -17.24
CA ILE A 408 6.95 -7.82 -17.08
C ILE A 408 8.20 -8.61 -17.42
N ASP A 409 8.85 -8.26 -18.52
CA ASP A 409 10.01 -8.98 -19.04
C ASP A 409 11.27 -8.85 -18.18
N ARG A 410 11.34 -7.84 -17.31
CA ARG A 410 12.55 -7.50 -16.54
C ARG A 410 12.19 -7.34 -15.08
N ILE A 411 12.51 -8.37 -14.32
CA ILE A 411 12.22 -8.39 -12.87
C ILE A 411 13.50 -8.74 -12.11
N VAL A 412 13.82 -7.93 -11.12
CA VAL A 412 14.86 -8.22 -10.14
C VAL A 412 14.21 -8.33 -8.77
N MET A 413 14.38 -9.46 -8.11
CA MET A 413 14.01 -9.64 -6.71
C MET A 413 15.27 -9.68 -5.85
N THR A 414 15.28 -8.90 -4.79
CA THR A 414 16.41 -8.89 -3.85
C THR A 414 15.97 -8.78 -2.40
N SER A 415 16.73 -9.40 -1.54
CA SER A 415 16.59 -9.29 -0.08
C SER A 415 17.88 -9.76 0.61
N ALA A 416 17.95 -9.53 1.92
CA ALA A 416 18.98 -10.11 2.75
C ALA A 416 18.77 -11.60 3.06
N THR A 417 17.52 -12.08 2.98
CA THR A 417 17.10 -13.41 3.40
C THR A 417 16.01 -13.96 2.48
N LEU A 418 16.38 -14.73 1.46
CA LEU A 418 15.46 -15.39 0.52
C LEU A 418 15.69 -16.90 0.45
N THR A 419 16.89 -17.35 0.79
CA THR A 419 17.25 -18.74 0.73
C THR A 419 16.92 -19.49 2.03
N THR A 420 16.70 -20.76 1.87
CA THR A 420 16.63 -21.75 2.95
C THR A 420 17.74 -22.78 2.72
N SER A 421 17.81 -23.84 3.53
CA SER A 421 18.73 -24.96 3.28
C SER A 421 18.59 -25.60 1.90
N LYS A 422 17.49 -25.31 1.18
CA LYS A 422 17.19 -25.77 -0.19
C LYS A 422 17.33 -24.65 -1.25
N GLY A 423 18.08 -23.59 -0.95
CA GLY A 423 18.21 -22.44 -1.82
C GLY A 423 16.91 -21.62 -1.96
N PHE A 424 16.64 -21.06 -3.11
CA PHE A 424 15.47 -20.23 -3.39
C PHE A 424 14.14 -20.98 -3.58
N GLY A 425 14.14 -22.32 -3.44
CA GLY A 425 12.96 -23.18 -3.72
C GLY A 425 11.71 -22.70 -3.00
N PHE A 426 11.82 -22.38 -1.70
CA PHE A 426 10.69 -21.96 -0.88
C PHE A 426 10.01 -20.68 -1.41
N ILE A 427 10.74 -19.61 -1.57
CA ILE A 427 10.16 -18.33 -2.02
C ILE A 427 9.62 -18.45 -3.45
N LYS A 428 10.30 -19.16 -4.35
CA LYS A 428 9.84 -19.38 -5.71
C LYS A 428 8.49 -20.10 -5.77
N GLU A 429 8.30 -21.11 -4.97
CA GLU A 429 7.04 -21.85 -4.87
C GLU A 429 5.93 -20.97 -4.28
N ARG A 430 6.21 -20.23 -3.21
CA ARG A 430 5.24 -19.40 -2.51
C ARG A 430 4.66 -18.27 -3.37
N ILE A 431 5.48 -17.65 -4.20
CA ILE A 431 5.06 -16.52 -5.04
C ILE A 431 4.91 -16.88 -6.52
N GLY A 432 5.22 -18.12 -6.93
CA GLY A 432 5.12 -18.55 -8.33
C GLY A 432 6.19 -17.97 -9.25
N TYR A 433 7.36 -17.58 -8.71
CA TYR A 433 8.41 -16.94 -9.48
C TYR A 433 9.37 -17.93 -10.12
N LYS A 434 9.64 -17.73 -11.41
CA LYS A 434 10.55 -18.57 -12.20
C LYS A 434 11.68 -17.70 -12.77
N PRO A 435 12.73 -17.41 -11.99
CA PRO A 435 13.82 -16.58 -12.45
C PRO A 435 14.69 -17.32 -13.51
N ASP A 436 15.24 -16.56 -14.45
CA ASP A 436 16.26 -17.06 -15.39
C ASP A 436 17.63 -17.24 -14.70
N LYS A 437 17.88 -16.48 -13.63
CA LYS A 437 19.13 -16.52 -12.88
C LYS A 437 18.88 -16.39 -11.39
N GLU A 438 19.59 -17.21 -10.62
CA GLU A 438 19.60 -17.20 -9.16
C GLU A 438 21.02 -16.85 -8.70
N LEU A 439 21.14 -15.95 -7.72
CA LEU A 439 22.41 -15.51 -7.19
C LEU A 439 22.33 -15.39 -5.67
N SER A 440 23.15 -16.15 -4.95
CA SER A 440 23.33 -16.01 -3.51
C SER A 440 24.72 -15.51 -3.23
N LEU A 441 24.81 -14.35 -2.58
CA LEU A 441 26.06 -13.69 -2.26
C LEU A 441 26.33 -13.77 -0.77
N GLU A 442 27.55 -14.14 -0.41
CA GLU A 442 27.97 -14.19 0.97
C GLU A 442 27.98 -12.80 1.60
N ALA A 443 27.89 -12.76 2.94
CA ALA A 443 28.01 -11.50 3.66
C ALA A 443 29.43 -10.92 3.49
N PRO A 444 29.57 -9.58 3.34
CA PRO A 444 30.88 -8.97 3.14
C PRO A 444 31.73 -8.91 4.42
N PHE A 445 31.25 -9.42 5.54
CA PHE A 445 31.89 -9.34 6.85
C PHE A 445 32.63 -10.63 7.19
N ASP A 446 33.85 -10.52 7.68
CA ASP A 446 34.61 -11.60 8.31
C ASP A 446 34.17 -11.73 9.78
N TYR A 447 33.03 -12.39 10.00
CA TYR A 447 32.46 -12.58 11.34
C TYR A 447 33.44 -13.21 12.35
N PRO A 448 34.27 -14.21 11.98
CA PRO A 448 35.25 -14.77 12.91
C PRO A 448 36.23 -13.77 13.49
N SER A 449 36.60 -12.76 12.71
CA SER A 449 37.53 -11.70 13.15
C SER A 449 36.87 -10.44 13.70
N GLN A 450 35.62 -10.17 13.29
CA GLN A 450 34.89 -8.93 13.59
C GLN A 450 33.82 -9.06 14.66
N ALA A 451 33.40 -10.28 15.01
CA ALA A 451 32.34 -10.52 15.97
C ALA A 451 32.78 -11.45 17.10
N LEU A 452 32.40 -11.11 18.33
CA LEU A 452 32.53 -11.97 19.50
C LEU A 452 31.14 -12.32 20.00
N LEU A 453 30.80 -13.62 19.96
CA LEU A 453 29.59 -14.14 20.59
C LEU A 453 29.94 -14.57 22.02
N TYR A 454 29.43 -13.82 23.00
CA TYR A 454 29.50 -14.21 24.42
C TYR A 454 28.16 -14.77 24.87
N VAL A 455 28.17 -16.03 25.32
CA VAL A 455 26.99 -16.72 25.85
C VAL A 455 27.28 -17.04 27.31
N PRO A 456 26.75 -16.29 28.28
CA PRO A 456 26.92 -16.60 29.71
C PRO A 456 26.11 -17.83 30.06
N ASP A 457 26.72 -18.76 30.82
CA ASP A 457 26.08 -20.00 31.29
C ASP A 457 25.30 -19.80 32.59
N ASP A 458 25.42 -18.66 33.24
CA ASP A 458 24.90 -18.32 34.55
C ASP A 458 23.71 -17.35 34.55
N LEU A 459 23.09 -17.14 33.37
CA LEU A 459 21.86 -16.34 33.29
C LEU A 459 20.68 -17.17 33.82
N PRO A 460 19.85 -16.57 34.71
CA PRO A 460 18.60 -17.17 35.09
C PRO A 460 17.68 -17.39 33.89
N GLU A 461 16.82 -18.41 33.95
CA GLU A 461 15.82 -18.61 32.91
C GLU A 461 14.88 -17.39 32.80
N PRO A 462 14.38 -17.06 31.59
CA PRO A 462 13.44 -15.96 31.40
C PRO A 462 12.15 -16.21 32.23
N GLY A 463 11.99 -15.46 33.31
CA GLY A 463 10.86 -15.58 34.24
C GLY A 463 11.23 -15.99 35.66
N ASP A 464 12.47 -16.32 35.95
CA ASP A 464 12.96 -16.48 37.32
C ASP A 464 13.13 -15.04 37.92
N GLU A 465 12.48 -14.81 39.05
CA GLU A 465 12.71 -13.61 39.86
C GLU A 465 14.15 -13.65 40.43
N ALA A 466 14.93 -12.63 40.08
CA ALA A 466 16.29 -12.43 40.56
C ALA A 466 16.32 -11.97 42.02
#